data_54d16906d37478ab699efac4750363be
#
_entry.id   54d16906d37478ab699efac4750363be
#
_cell.length_a   1.000
_cell.length_b   1.000
_cell.length_c   1.000
_cell.angle_alpha   90.00
_cell.angle_beta   90.00
_cell.angle_gamma   90.00
#
_symmetry.space_group_name_H-M   'P 1'
#
loop_
_entity.id
_entity.type
_entity.pdbx_description
1 polymer ?
#
loop_
_entity_poly.entity_id
_entity_poly.type
_entity_poly.pdbx_seq_one_letter_code
_entity_poly.pdbx_strand_id
1 'polypeptide(L)'
;MIMKRIFVIIMSLLSIFGLRAADFQSVDVKEFTKVLQQENTFLLDVRTEKEFAEGHLKGSVCIDVTQADFLAKAEKQLPQNQTIALYCRSGRRSKKAAELLANAGYKVVELSSGFLGWQSSGMPVER
;
A
#
# COMPACT_ATOMS: atom_id res chain seq x y z
N MET A 1 -31.49 13.79 17.11
CA MET A 1 -30.57 12.75 17.56
C MET A 1 -30.85 11.40 16.92
N ILE A 2 -32.09 10.92 16.97
CA ILE A 2 -32.46 9.62 16.37
C ILE A 2 -32.23 9.64 14.86
N MET A 3 -32.66 10.70 14.17
CA MET A 3 -32.44 10.84 12.72
C MET A 3 -30.97 10.85 12.35
N LYS A 4 -30.13 11.48 13.18
CA LYS A 4 -28.69 11.51 12.95
C LYS A 4 -28.07 10.12 13.06
N ARG A 5 -28.52 9.31 14.02
CA ARG A 5 -28.07 7.93 14.16
C ARG A 5 -28.48 7.06 12.98
N ILE A 6 -29.73 7.20 12.54
CA ILE A 6 -30.24 6.49 11.38
C ILE A 6 -29.43 6.86 10.13
N PHE A 7 -29.13 8.14 9.96
CA PHE A 7 -28.33 8.62 8.85
C PHE A 7 -26.94 7.99 8.84
N VAL A 8 -26.28 7.92 10.00
CA VAL A 8 -24.96 7.30 10.12
C VAL A 8 -25.02 5.82 9.77
N ILE A 9 -26.05 5.11 10.20
CA ILE A 9 -26.22 3.69 9.87
C ILE A 9 -26.42 3.50 8.38
N ILE A 10 -27.23 4.36 7.72
CA ILE A 10 -27.45 4.31 6.27
C ILE A 10 -26.14 4.57 5.53
N MET A 11 -25.36 5.56 5.96
CA MET A 11 -24.06 5.85 5.36
C MET A 11 -23.10 4.67 5.50
N SER A 12 -23.11 4.03 6.65
CA SER A 12 -22.29 2.85 6.89
C SER A 12 -22.68 1.69 5.96
N LEU A 13 -23.97 1.46 5.78
CA LEU A 13 -24.47 0.44 4.85
C LEU A 13 -24.10 0.77 3.41
N LEU A 14 -24.23 2.02 3.00
CA LEU A 14 -23.84 2.46 1.67
C LEU A 14 -22.35 2.28 1.45
N SER A 15 -21.56 2.56 2.47
CA SER A 15 -20.11 2.31 2.41
C SER A 15 -19.79 0.85 2.16
N ILE A 16 -20.50 -0.04 2.86
CA ILE A 16 -20.31 -1.48 2.68
C ILE A 16 -20.66 -1.91 1.25
N PHE A 17 -21.76 -1.39 0.71
CA PHE A 17 -22.19 -1.73 -0.66
C PHE A 17 -21.38 -0.99 -1.72
N GLY A 18 -20.99 0.26 -1.47
CA GLY A 18 -20.27 1.09 -2.43
C GLY A 18 -18.77 0.84 -2.44
N LEU A 19 -18.21 0.40 -1.31
CA LEU A 19 -16.78 0.12 -1.21
C LEU A 19 -16.52 -1.33 -1.57
N ARG A 20 -15.60 -1.51 -2.45
CA ARG A 20 -15.05 -2.83 -2.72
C ARG A 20 -13.90 -3.07 -1.78
N ALA A 21 -13.83 -4.27 -1.22
CA ALA A 21 -12.75 -4.63 -0.32
C ALA A 21 -11.38 -4.44 -0.97
N ALA A 22 -11.30 -4.62 -2.29
CA ALA A 22 -10.06 -4.52 -3.04
C ALA A 22 -9.67 -3.11 -3.48
N ASP A 23 -10.40 -2.07 -3.05
CA ASP A 23 -10.11 -0.69 -3.47
C ASP A 23 -8.81 -0.20 -2.84
N PHE A 24 -7.94 0.32 -3.69
CA PHE A 24 -6.70 0.98 -3.29
C PHE A 24 -6.42 2.12 -4.29
N GLN A 25 -5.50 3.02 -3.91
CA GLN A 25 -5.08 4.11 -4.79
C GLN A 25 -3.78 3.74 -5.48
N SER A 26 -3.72 4.04 -6.78
CA SER A 26 -2.51 3.88 -7.60
C SER A 26 -2.05 5.26 -8.02
N VAL A 27 -0.87 5.67 -7.61
CA VAL A 27 -0.40 7.05 -7.75
C VAL A 27 0.96 7.12 -8.42
N ASP A 28 1.30 8.32 -8.91
CA ASP A 28 2.62 8.57 -9.50
C ASP A 28 3.66 8.88 -8.42
N VAL A 29 4.91 9.10 -8.85
CA VAL A 29 6.02 9.38 -7.93
C VAL A 29 5.75 10.63 -7.09
N LYS A 30 5.22 11.69 -7.69
CA LYS A 30 4.95 12.94 -7.00
C LYS A 30 3.95 12.74 -5.86
N GLU A 31 2.83 12.10 -6.15
CA GLU A 31 1.82 11.82 -5.13
C GLU A 31 2.32 10.82 -4.08
N PHE A 32 3.07 9.80 -4.51
CA PHE A 32 3.64 8.83 -3.59
C PHE A 32 4.58 9.50 -2.59
N THR A 33 5.39 10.44 -3.07
CA THR A 33 6.29 11.23 -2.21
C THR A 33 5.50 11.99 -1.14
N LYS A 34 4.36 12.57 -1.51
CA LYS A 34 3.49 13.26 -0.55
C LYS A 34 2.92 12.29 0.49
N VAL A 35 2.53 11.10 0.06
CA VAL A 35 2.02 10.07 0.98
C VAL A 35 3.09 9.67 1.98
N LEU A 36 4.34 9.51 1.54
CA LEU A 36 5.44 9.15 2.41
C LEU A 36 5.76 10.22 3.47
N GLN A 37 5.40 11.46 3.23
CA GLN A 37 5.60 12.56 4.17
C GLN A 37 4.53 12.62 5.26
N GLN A 38 3.43 11.91 5.08
CA GLN A 38 2.35 11.91 6.05
C GLN A 38 2.71 11.01 7.25
N GLU A 39 2.27 11.44 8.44
CA GLU A 39 2.35 10.60 9.62
C GLU A 39 1.47 9.37 9.44
N ASN A 40 1.74 8.32 10.16
CA ASN A 40 0.96 7.08 10.09
C ASN A 40 1.01 6.43 8.71
N THR A 41 2.19 6.47 8.07
CA THR A 41 2.43 5.79 6.81
C THR A 41 3.53 4.75 6.99
N PHE A 42 3.28 3.56 6.51
CA PHE A 42 4.24 2.44 6.53
C PHE A 42 4.66 2.14 5.10
N LEU A 43 5.96 2.14 4.83
CA LEU A 43 6.50 1.92 3.49
C LEU A 43 6.89 0.45 3.29
N LEU A 44 6.28 -0.19 2.30
CA LEU A 44 6.44 -1.61 2.03
C LEU A 44 6.97 -1.86 0.63
N ASP A 45 8.06 -2.60 0.54
CA ASP A 45 8.62 -3.11 -0.72
C ASP A 45 8.13 -4.54 -0.89
N VAL A 46 7.36 -4.81 -1.95
CA VAL A 46 6.80 -6.16 -2.17
C VAL A 46 7.58 -6.98 -3.19
N ARG A 47 8.81 -6.52 -3.50
CA ARG A 47 9.73 -7.25 -4.38
C ARG A 47 10.42 -8.39 -3.64
N THR A 48 11.30 -9.09 -4.35
CA THR A 48 12.12 -10.14 -3.73
C THR A 48 13.18 -9.52 -2.82
N GLU A 49 13.69 -10.31 -1.89
CA GLU A 49 14.76 -9.88 -1.00
C GLU A 49 16.03 -9.53 -1.79
N LYS A 50 16.30 -10.22 -2.89
CA LYS A 50 17.43 -9.94 -3.75
C LYS A 50 17.31 -8.55 -4.37
N GLU A 51 16.15 -8.22 -4.92
CA GLU A 51 15.90 -6.88 -5.48
C GLU A 51 16.04 -5.81 -4.40
N PHE A 52 15.50 -6.06 -3.23
CA PHE A 52 15.58 -5.15 -2.09
C PHE A 52 17.04 -4.86 -1.70
N ALA A 53 17.86 -5.90 -1.62
CA ALA A 53 19.27 -5.77 -1.26
C ALA A 53 20.06 -4.95 -2.29
N GLU A 54 19.65 -4.97 -3.55
CA GLU A 54 20.31 -4.22 -4.63
C GLU A 54 19.96 -2.73 -4.62
N GLY A 55 18.89 -2.37 -3.93
CA GLY A 55 18.46 -0.98 -3.79
C GLY A 55 16.98 -0.91 -3.46
N HIS A 56 16.62 0.01 -2.56
CA HIS A 56 15.24 0.17 -2.11
C HIS A 56 14.99 1.60 -1.65
N LEU A 57 13.75 1.97 -1.48
CA LEU A 57 13.38 3.27 -0.92
C LEU A 57 13.73 3.27 0.58
N LYS A 58 14.32 4.36 1.03
CA LYS A 58 14.73 4.51 2.43
C LYS A 58 13.55 4.28 3.37
N GLY A 59 13.76 3.44 4.36
CA GLY A 59 12.75 3.15 5.37
C GLY A 59 11.77 2.05 4.97
N SER A 60 11.90 1.46 3.78
CA SER A 60 11.01 0.39 3.37
C SER A 60 11.35 -0.92 4.07
N VAL A 61 10.31 -1.70 4.31
CA VAL A 61 10.40 -3.07 4.82
C VAL A 61 10.03 -3.98 3.66
N CYS A 62 10.75 -5.10 3.48
CA CYS A 62 10.52 -6.02 2.38
C CYS A 62 9.65 -7.19 2.81
N ILE A 63 8.55 -7.40 2.09
CA ILE A 63 7.74 -8.62 2.20
C ILE A 63 7.39 -9.03 0.78
N ASP A 64 7.94 -10.14 0.32
CA ASP A 64 7.85 -10.59 -1.07
C ASP A 64 6.45 -11.12 -1.40
N VAL A 65 5.74 -10.45 -2.30
CA VAL A 65 4.38 -10.83 -2.69
C VAL A 65 4.33 -12.14 -3.49
N THR A 66 5.45 -12.59 -4.05
CA THR A 66 5.47 -13.84 -4.80
C THR A 66 5.47 -15.08 -3.90
N GLN A 67 5.68 -14.91 -2.61
CA GLN A 67 5.66 -16.01 -1.65
C GLN A 67 4.23 -16.35 -1.26
N ALA A 68 3.96 -17.66 -1.12
CA ALA A 68 2.61 -18.14 -0.79
C ALA A 68 2.11 -17.62 0.56
N ASP A 69 3.02 -17.34 1.48
CA ASP A 69 2.71 -16.87 2.82
C ASP A 69 2.73 -15.35 2.95
N PHE A 70 2.71 -14.61 1.83
CA PHE A 70 2.77 -13.16 1.83
C PHE A 70 1.76 -12.52 2.78
N LEU A 71 0.49 -12.86 2.64
CA LEU A 71 -0.56 -12.25 3.46
C LEU A 71 -0.37 -12.54 4.95
N ALA A 72 -0.03 -13.77 5.30
CA ALA A 72 0.22 -14.14 6.69
C ALA A 72 1.37 -13.34 7.30
N LYS A 73 2.47 -13.20 6.56
CA LYS A 73 3.62 -12.38 6.99
C LYS A 73 3.24 -10.92 7.11
N ALA A 74 2.50 -10.40 6.14
CA ALA A 74 2.06 -9.01 6.14
C ALA A 74 1.18 -8.72 7.36
N GLU A 75 0.23 -9.57 7.67
CA GLU A 75 -0.66 -9.38 8.81
C GLU A 75 0.07 -9.38 10.15
N LYS A 76 1.20 -10.07 10.24
CA LYS A 76 2.04 -10.05 11.44
C LYS A 76 2.87 -8.77 11.57
N GLN A 77 3.26 -8.17 10.47
CA GLN A 77 4.22 -7.07 10.46
C GLN A 77 3.59 -5.71 10.23
N LEU A 78 2.47 -5.64 9.51
CA LEU A 78 1.88 -4.36 9.12
C LEU A 78 0.93 -3.83 10.18
N PRO A 79 1.05 -2.55 10.55
CA PRO A 79 0.12 -1.92 11.47
C PRO A 79 -1.24 -1.70 10.82
N GLN A 80 -2.31 -1.97 11.56
CA GLN A 80 -3.68 -1.83 11.06
C GLN A 80 -4.13 -0.38 10.94
N ASN A 81 -3.52 0.51 11.70
CA ASN A 81 -3.95 1.90 11.81
C ASN A 81 -3.10 2.87 11.00
N GLN A 82 -2.30 2.36 10.07
CA GLN A 82 -1.47 3.18 9.20
C GLN A 82 -1.82 2.95 7.74
N THR A 83 -1.54 3.95 6.91
CA THR A 83 -1.60 3.79 5.46
C THR A 83 -0.40 2.95 5.03
N ILE A 84 -0.65 1.92 4.24
CA ILE A 84 0.41 1.10 3.66
C ILE A 84 0.73 1.67 2.28
N ALA A 85 1.89 2.29 2.16
CA ALA A 85 2.42 2.78 0.90
C ALA A 85 3.35 1.70 0.37
N LEU A 86 3.04 1.14 -0.79
CA LEU A 86 3.80 0.00 -1.30
C LEU A 86 4.20 0.16 -2.76
N TYR A 87 5.24 -0.57 -3.14
CA TYR A 87 5.76 -0.55 -4.49
C TYR A 87 6.41 -1.89 -4.83
N CYS A 88 6.49 -2.16 -6.13
CA CYS A 88 7.32 -3.22 -6.66
C CYS A 88 8.30 -2.62 -7.67
N ARG A 89 8.74 -3.39 -8.66
CA ARG A 89 9.68 -2.89 -9.66
C ARG A 89 9.01 -1.96 -10.68
N SER A 90 7.91 -2.40 -11.28
CA SER A 90 7.26 -1.70 -12.40
C SER A 90 5.75 -1.49 -12.23
N GLY A 91 5.19 -1.86 -11.08
CA GLY A 91 3.77 -1.66 -10.78
C GLY A 91 2.90 -2.90 -10.94
N ARG A 92 3.44 -4.01 -11.44
CA ARG A 92 2.65 -5.21 -11.71
C ARG A 92 2.37 -6.02 -10.43
N ARG A 93 3.43 -6.37 -9.70
CA ARG A 93 3.29 -7.14 -8.44
C ARG A 93 2.65 -6.30 -7.35
N SER A 94 2.90 -4.99 -7.36
CA SER A 94 2.34 -4.08 -6.36
C SER A 94 0.83 -3.98 -6.44
N LYS A 95 0.23 -4.07 -7.63
CA LYS A 95 -1.22 -4.06 -7.77
C LYS A 95 -1.85 -5.30 -7.14
N LYS A 96 -1.21 -6.46 -7.31
CA LYS A 96 -1.66 -7.69 -6.65
C LYS A 96 -1.52 -7.59 -5.14
N ALA A 97 -0.38 -7.11 -4.66
CA ALA A 97 -0.17 -6.92 -3.23
C ALA A 97 -1.19 -5.95 -2.64
N ALA A 98 -1.44 -4.83 -3.34
CA ALA A 98 -2.42 -3.83 -2.92
C ALA A 98 -3.83 -4.42 -2.82
N GLU A 99 -4.21 -5.23 -3.79
CA GLU A 99 -5.52 -5.90 -3.78
C GLU A 99 -5.64 -6.84 -2.58
N LEU A 100 -4.62 -7.67 -2.35
CA LEU A 100 -4.63 -8.60 -1.22
C LEU A 100 -4.74 -7.87 0.12
N LEU A 101 -3.97 -6.80 0.29
CA LEU A 101 -3.95 -6.05 1.54
C LEU A 101 -5.23 -5.23 1.73
N ALA A 102 -5.75 -4.62 0.66
CA ALA A 102 -7.02 -3.90 0.74
C ALA A 102 -8.17 -4.84 1.12
N ASN A 103 -8.20 -6.05 0.55
CA ASN A 103 -9.17 -7.07 0.92
C ASN A 103 -9.05 -7.48 2.39
N ALA A 104 -7.85 -7.40 2.94
CA ALA A 104 -7.60 -7.72 4.34
C ALA A 104 -7.88 -6.53 5.28
N GLY A 105 -8.36 -5.41 4.77
CA GLY A 105 -8.79 -4.27 5.56
C GLY A 105 -7.78 -3.14 5.70
N TYR A 106 -6.64 -3.21 5.03
CA TYR A 106 -5.64 -2.15 5.06
C TYR A 106 -6.00 -1.01 4.11
N LYS A 107 -5.61 0.20 4.49
CA LYS A 107 -5.64 1.35 3.59
C LYS A 107 -4.34 1.34 2.79
N VAL A 108 -4.45 1.24 1.46
CA VAL A 108 -3.28 1.01 0.61
C VAL A 108 -3.15 2.07 -0.48
N VAL A 109 -1.94 2.54 -0.67
CA VAL A 109 -1.53 3.41 -1.79
C VAL A 109 -0.35 2.73 -2.47
N GLU A 110 -0.45 2.45 -3.78
CA GLU A 110 0.65 1.83 -4.51
C GLU A 110 1.27 2.78 -5.52
N LEU A 111 2.58 2.67 -5.70
CA LEU A 111 3.33 3.46 -6.67
C LEU A 111 3.21 2.80 -8.05
N SER A 112 2.45 3.42 -8.96
CA SER A 112 2.12 2.83 -10.25
C SER A 112 3.33 2.52 -11.15
N SER A 113 4.35 3.38 -11.11
CA SER A 113 5.57 3.20 -11.91
C SER A 113 6.66 2.41 -11.18
N GLY A 114 6.45 2.09 -9.92
CA GLY A 114 7.35 1.27 -9.14
C GLY A 114 8.74 1.86 -8.92
N PHE A 115 9.64 0.99 -8.51
CA PHE A 115 11.03 1.36 -8.26
C PHE A 115 11.71 1.99 -9.46
N LEU A 116 11.40 1.50 -10.67
CA LEU A 116 11.97 2.06 -11.91
C LEU A 116 11.55 3.51 -12.12
N GLY A 117 10.27 3.83 -11.89
CA GLY A 117 9.79 5.20 -11.98
C GLY A 117 10.39 6.10 -10.91
N TRP A 118 10.56 5.57 -9.71
CA TRP A 118 11.22 6.27 -8.62
C TRP A 118 12.65 6.66 -8.99
N GLN A 119 13.43 5.69 -9.48
CA GLN A 119 14.81 5.95 -9.92
C GLN A 119 14.89 6.91 -11.10
N SER A 120 14.04 6.73 -12.11
CA SER A 120 14.07 7.59 -13.30
C SER A 120 13.65 9.02 -12.99
N SER A 121 12.93 9.25 -11.91
CA SER A 121 12.59 10.58 -11.42
C SER A 121 13.70 11.20 -10.57
N GLY A 122 14.83 10.54 -10.44
CA GLY A 122 15.98 11.04 -9.68
C GLY A 122 15.81 10.97 -8.17
N MET A 123 14.89 10.18 -7.69
CA MET A 123 14.62 10.05 -6.25
C MET A 123 15.66 9.16 -5.56
N PRO A 124 15.95 9.41 -4.27
CA PRO A 124 17.03 8.70 -3.58
C PRO A 124 16.71 7.23 -3.33
N VAL A 125 17.75 6.42 -3.40
CA VAL A 125 17.71 4.97 -3.20
C VAL A 125 18.73 4.60 -2.14
N GLU A 126 18.38 3.65 -1.29
CA GLU A 126 19.23 3.11 -0.23
C GLU A 126 19.65 1.69 -0.60
N ARG A 127 20.84 1.27 -0.15
CA ARG A 127 21.34 -0.10 -0.36
C ARG A 127 21.79 -0.76 0.92
#